data_ca8fa150c351d73358bd73a8fcb591b2
#
_entry.id   ca8fa150c351d73358bd73a8fcb591b2
#
_cell.length_a   1.000
_cell.length_b   1.000
_cell.length_c   1.000
_cell.angle_alpha   90.00
_cell.angle_beta   90.00
_cell.angle_gamma   90.00
#
_symmetry.space_group_name_H-M   'P 1'
#
loop_
_entity.id
_entity.type
_entity.pdbx_description
1 polymer ?
#
loop_
_entity_poly.entity_id
_entity_poly.type
_entity_poly.pdbx_seq_one_letter_code
_entity_poly.pdbx_strand_id
1 'polypeptide(L)'
;METHEAGARDEASIADALDASCCDLLLTVGGSGVGRRDAAVAALARRGEVLAHGLALQPGRTAAVGRLGHVPVVALPGSPDHALAVWLALVLPLVDCLSARRPRRQVTLPLARKVASSVGIAEIALLAEEHRAWAPLAVGEWPLQAIARADAWLLIPASHEGFAVGTQVDAHLLRE
;
A
#
# COMPACT_ATOMS: atom_id res chain seq x y z
N MET A 1 4.57 -0.29 18.85
CA MET A 1 5.29 -0.59 17.57
C MET A 1 6.76 -0.54 17.87
N GLU A 2 7.46 -1.61 17.66
CA GLU A 2 8.92 -1.69 17.75
C GLU A 2 9.52 -1.53 16.35
N THR A 3 10.67 -0.89 16.25
CA THR A 3 11.40 -0.70 14.99
C THR A 3 12.84 -1.15 15.16
N HIS A 4 13.35 -1.92 14.19
CA HIS A 4 14.71 -2.39 14.12
C HIS A 4 15.34 -1.99 12.79
N GLU A 5 16.62 -1.65 12.79
CA GLU A 5 17.40 -1.47 11.57
C GLU A 5 18.23 -2.72 11.31
N ALA A 6 18.20 -3.21 10.07
CA ALA A 6 19.16 -4.24 9.65
C ALA A 6 20.58 -3.63 9.59
N GLY A 7 21.57 -4.37 10.07
CA GLY A 7 22.96 -3.89 10.12
C GLY A 7 23.56 -3.58 8.75
N ALA A 8 23.05 -4.21 7.67
CA ALA A 8 23.40 -3.94 6.28
C ALA A 8 22.21 -4.22 5.37
N ARG A 9 22.34 -3.83 4.08
CA ARG A 9 21.30 -4.04 3.05
C ARG A 9 21.49 -5.34 2.27
N ASP A 10 22.12 -6.34 2.85
CA ASP A 10 22.28 -7.67 2.28
C ASP A 10 21.25 -8.65 2.87
N GLU A 11 21.06 -9.78 2.17
CA GLU A 11 20.08 -10.79 2.52
C GLU A 11 20.28 -11.36 3.94
N ALA A 12 21.55 -11.61 4.34
CA ALA A 12 21.84 -12.21 5.62
C ALA A 12 21.49 -11.27 6.77
N SER A 13 21.94 -10.02 6.69
CA SER A 13 21.67 -8.99 7.70
C SER A 13 20.17 -8.69 7.83
N ILE A 14 19.44 -8.67 6.71
CA ILE A 14 17.99 -8.49 6.74
C ILE A 14 17.33 -9.74 7.33
N ALA A 15 17.74 -10.95 6.94
CA ALA A 15 17.19 -12.19 7.48
C ALA A 15 17.39 -12.30 9.00
N ASP A 16 18.54 -11.88 9.50
CA ASP A 16 18.84 -11.88 10.94
C ASP A 16 17.98 -10.84 11.70
N ALA A 17 17.66 -9.72 11.07
CA ALA A 17 16.78 -8.70 11.64
C ALA A 17 15.28 -9.06 11.59
N LEU A 18 14.88 -10.05 10.78
CA LEU A 18 13.50 -10.52 10.71
C LEU A 18 13.16 -11.35 11.96
N ASP A 19 12.60 -10.70 12.96
CA ASP A 19 12.09 -11.34 14.19
C ASP A 19 10.59 -11.13 14.33
N ALA A 20 9.85 -12.23 14.36
CA ALA A 20 8.40 -12.26 14.51
C ALA A 20 7.96 -12.80 15.90
N SER A 21 8.88 -12.96 16.84
CA SER A 21 8.62 -13.61 18.15
C SER A 21 7.62 -12.83 19.03
N CYS A 22 7.51 -11.50 18.84
CA CYS A 22 6.73 -10.61 19.69
C CYS A 22 5.77 -9.69 18.91
N CYS A 23 5.36 -10.08 17.70
CA CYS A 23 4.47 -9.24 16.88
C CYS A 23 3.40 -10.03 16.15
N ASP A 24 2.28 -9.37 15.86
CA ASP A 24 1.16 -9.93 15.09
C ASP A 24 1.26 -9.60 13.60
N LEU A 25 2.12 -8.65 13.23
CA LEU A 25 2.38 -8.22 11.86
C LEU A 25 3.80 -7.66 11.78
N LEU A 26 4.58 -8.12 10.82
CA LEU A 26 5.90 -7.61 10.53
C LEU A 26 5.91 -6.80 9.23
N LEU A 27 6.50 -5.60 9.28
CA LEU A 27 6.65 -4.75 8.11
C LEU A 27 8.14 -4.53 7.85
N THR A 28 8.56 -4.67 6.60
CA THR A 28 9.87 -4.17 6.16
C THR A 28 9.69 -2.98 5.23
N VAL A 29 10.60 -2.02 5.24
CA VAL A 29 10.56 -0.84 4.39
C VAL A 29 11.83 -0.77 3.55
N GLY A 30 11.66 -0.81 2.24
CA GLY A 30 12.75 -0.86 1.27
C GLY A 30 13.22 -2.28 0.98
N GLY A 31 14.00 -2.42 -0.10
CA GLY A 31 14.56 -3.70 -0.53
C GLY A 31 13.55 -4.71 -1.08
N SER A 32 12.34 -4.29 -1.40
CA SER A 32 11.29 -5.15 -1.99
C SER A 32 11.31 -5.16 -3.52
N GLY A 33 12.17 -4.39 -4.18
CA GLY A 33 12.28 -4.35 -5.64
C GLY A 33 12.96 -5.58 -6.23
N VAL A 34 13.33 -5.46 -7.52
CA VAL A 34 14.02 -6.53 -8.29
C VAL A 34 15.50 -6.21 -8.54
N GLY A 35 16.02 -5.16 -7.93
CA GLY A 35 17.42 -4.75 -8.04
C GLY A 35 18.35 -5.62 -7.21
N ARG A 36 19.66 -5.61 -7.54
CA ARG A 36 20.69 -6.39 -6.82
C ARG A 36 20.82 -6.05 -5.32
N ARG A 37 20.27 -4.91 -4.89
CA ARG A 37 20.25 -4.45 -3.49
C ARG A 37 18.89 -4.65 -2.81
N ASP A 38 17.94 -5.24 -3.50
CA ASP A 38 16.59 -5.47 -3.00
C ASP A 38 16.50 -6.88 -2.42
N ALA A 39 17.09 -7.03 -1.25
CA ALA A 39 17.28 -8.33 -0.61
C ALA A 39 16.19 -8.72 0.40
N ALA A 40 15.19 -7.85 0.64
CA ALA A 40 14.15 -8.11 1.66
C ALA A 40 13.29 -9.34 1.31
N VAL A 41 12.97 -9.53 0.02
CA VAL A 41 12.18 -10.68 -0.43
C VAL A 41 12.97 -11.99 -0.32
N ALA A 42 14.26 -11.97 -0.68
CA ALA A 42 15.14 -13.12 -0.53
C ALA A 42 15.35 -13.49 0.95
N ALA A 43 15.53 -12.48 1.80
CA ALA A 43 15.61 -12.67 3.26
C ALA A 43 14.33 -13.30 3.83
N LEU A 44 13.16 -12.82 3.38
CA LEU A 44 11.89 -13.41 3.76
C LEU A 44 11.77 -14.87 3.28
N ALA A 45 12.14 -15.16 2.04
CA ALA A 45 12.11 -16.52 1.50
C ALA A 45 13.04 -17.48 2.25
N ARG A 46 14.14 -16.98 2.79
CA ARG A 46 15.10 -17.76 3.61
C ARG A 46 14.54 -18.11 4.99
N ARG A 47 13.75 -17.24 5.61
CA ARG A 47 13.26 -17.36 6.99
C ARG A 47 11.82 -17.85 7.08
N GLY A 48 11.05 -17.70 6.01
CA GLY A 48 9.64 -17.98 5.98
C GLY A 48 9.15 -18.33 4.59
N GLU A 49 7.95 -17.85 4.26
CA GLU A 49 7.30 -18.11 2.98
C GLU A 49 6.93 -16.78 2.29
N VAL A 50 7.27 -16.66 1.03
CA VAL A 50 6.81 -15.58 0.16
C VAL A 50 5.53 -16.04 -0.55
N LEU A 51 4.40 -15.39 -0.26
CA LEU A 51 3.10 -15.69 -0.84
C LEU A 51 2.90 -14.99 -2.18
N ALA A 52 3.36 -13.74 -2.28
CA ALA A 52 3.32 -12.97 -3.51
C ALA A 52 4.48 -11.96 -3.54
N HIS A 53 5.06 -11.75 -4.72
CA HIS A 53 6.03 -10.69 -4.99
C HIS A 53 5.69 -10.04 -6.33
N GLY A 54 5.55 -8.73 -6.31
CA GLY A 54 4.98 -7.99 -7.43
C GLY A 54 3.45 -8.02 -7.39
N LEU A 55 2.84 -6.93 -6.93
CA LEU A 55 1.40 -6.80 -6.85
C LEU A 55 0.85 -6.09 -8.09
N ALA A 56 -0.32 -6.49 -8.56
CA ALA A 56 -1.04 -5.75 -9.60
C ALA A 56 -1.70 -4.50 -9.01
N LEU A 57 -0.89 -3.64 -8.38
CA LEU A 57 -1.28 -2.42 -7.68
C LEU A 57 -0.36 -1.25 -8.08
N GLN A 58 -0.93 -0.11 -8.42
CA GLN A 58 -0.22 1.11 -8.79
C GLN A 58 -0.73 2.33 -7.98
N PRO A 59 0.14 3.03 -7.21
CA PRO A 59 1.53 2.69 -6.90
C PRO A 59 1.61 1.42 -6.03
N GLY A 60 2.78 0.75 -5.98
CA GLY A 60 2.97 -0.39 -5.06
C GLY A 60 3.44 -1.69 -5.69
N ARG A 61 3.69 -1.71 -7.02
CA ARG A 61 4.00 -2.93 -7.80
C ARG A 61 5.09 -3.82 -7.20
N THR A 62 6.11 -3.26 -6.57
CA THR A 62 7.26 -4.02 -6.06
C THR A 62 7.07 -4.54 -4.64
N ALA A 63 5.90 -4.33 -4.04
CA ALA A 63 5.62 -4.89 -2.73
C ALA A 63 5.60 -6.42 -2.75
N ALA A 64 5.92 -7.01 -1.60
CA ALA A 64 5.81 -8.45 -1.39
C ALA A 64 5.02 -8.75 -0.12
N VAL A 65 4.38 -9.91 -0.12
CA VAL A 65 3.62 -10.44 1.01
C VAL A 65 4.11 -11.85 1.30
N GLY A 66 4.24 -12.16 2.57
CA GLY A 66 4.64 -13.48 3.03
C GLY A 66 4.29 -13.72 4.48
N ARG A 67 4.94 -14.70 5.08
CA ARG A 67 4.77 -15.03 6.50
C ARG A 67 6.04 -15.61 7.12
N LEU A 68 6.21 -15.36 8.39
CA LEU A 68 7.17 -16.04 9.27
C LEU A 68 6.37 -16.86 10.28
N GLY A 69 6.33 -18.19 10.06
CA GLY A 69 5.39 -19.04 10.79
C GLY A 69 3.94 -18.62 10.52
N HIS A 70 3.25 -18.13 11.54
CA HIS A 70 1.87 -17.63 11.45
C HIS A 70 1.77 -16.09 11.34
N VAL A 71 2.90 -15.39 11.50
CA VAL A 71 2.91 -13.92 11.47
C VAL A 71 2.99 -13.43 10.02
N PRO A 72 2.02 -12.65 9.54
CA PRO A 72 2.07 -12.05 8.22
C PRO A 72 3.22 -11.03 8.12
N VAL A 73 3.84 -11.00 6.95
CA VAL A 73 4.92 -10.06 6.62
C VAL A 73 4.55 -9.29 5.36
N VAL A 74 4.68 -7.97 5.40
CA VAL A 74 4.53 -7.11 4.23
C VAL A 74 5.82 -6.34 3.99
N ALA A 75 6.44 -6.57 2.82
CA ALA A 75 7.61 -5.83 2.38
C ALA A 75 7.15 -4.62 1.56
N LEU A 76 7.26 -3.44 2.16
CA LEU A 76 6.90 -2.16 1.55
C LEU A 76 8.03 -1.68 0.63
N PRO A 77 7.69 -1.08 -0.53
CA PRO A 77 8.66 -0.40 -1.37
C PRO A 77 9.40 0.72 -0.62
N GLY A 78 10.61 1.03 -1.08
CA GLY A 78 11.43 2.09 -0.46
C GLY A 78 11.02 3.51 -0.87
N SER A 79 10.24 3.69 -1.95
CA SER A 79 9.72 5.01 -2.34
C SER A 79 8.48 5.35 -1.51
N PRO A 80 8.37 6.60 -1.02
CA PRO A 80 7.30 6.99 -0.08
C PRO A 80 5.89 6.84 -0.64
N ASP A 81 5.68 7.17 -1.90
CA ASP A 81 4.40 7.06 -2.61
C ASP A 81 3.95 5.61 -2.73
N HIS A 82 4.83 4.71 -3.17
CA HIS A 82 4.55 3.29 -3.27
C HIS A 82 4.35 2.64 -1.89
N ALA A 83 5.16 3.00 -0.90
CA ALA A 83 5.00 2.51 0.47
C ALA A 83 3.65 2.92 1.06
N LEU A 84 3.27 4.20 0.87
CA LEU A 84 1.98 4.71 1.34
C LEU A 84 0.81 4.01 0.65
N ALA A 85 0.89 3.77 -0.66
CA ALA A 85 -0.16 3.08 -1.39
C ALA A 85 -0.38 1.64 -0.88
N VAL A 86 0.72 0.90 -0.67
CA VAL A 86 0.66 -0.46 -0.09
C VAL A 86 0.16 -0.41 1.35
N TRP A 87 0.57 0.59 2.12
CA TRP A 87 0.04 0.82 3.46
C TRP A 87 -1.48 0.97 3.44
N LEU A 88 -2.02 1.85 2.59
CA LEU A 88 -3.45 2.13 2.50
C LEU A 88 -4.25 0.91 2.02
N ALA A 89 -3.79 0.27 0.94
CA ALA A 89 -4.56 -0.79 0.27
C ALA A 89 -4.40 -2.18 0.93
N LEU A 90 -3.31 -2.42 1.66
CA LEU A 90 -3.00 -3.75 2.18
C LEU A 90 -2.74 -3.75 3.69
N VAL A 91 -1.83 -2.92 4.18
CA VAL A 91 -1.43 -2.96 5.60
C VAL A 91 -2.57 -2.52 6.50
N LEU A 92 -3.26 -1.42 6.18
CA LEU A 92 -4.39 -0.95 6.98
C LEU A 92 -5.52 -1.99 7.11
N PRO A 93 -5.99 -2.63 6.02
CA PRO A 93 -6.95 -3.72 6.13
C PRO A 93 -6.46 -4.90 6.97
N LEU A 94 -5.17 -5.27 6.89
CA LEU A 94 -4.59 -6.30 7.74
C LEU A 94 -4.61 -5.90 9.22
N VAL A 95 -4.19 -4.67 9.52
CA VAL A 95 -4.23 -4.15 10.91
C VAL A 95 -5.66 -4.13 11.44
N ASP A 96 -6.63 -3.71 10.63
CA ASP A 96 -8.04 -3.68 11.03
C ASP A 96 -8.58 -5.10 11.29
N CYS A 97 -8.19 -6.06 10.47
CA CYS A 97 -8.55 -7.48 10.66
C CYS A 97 -7.93 -8.05 11.95
N LEU A 98 -6.62 -7.87 12.15
CA LEU A 98 -5.90 -8.38 13.31
C LEU A 98 -6.36 -7.75 14.63
N SER A 99 -6.78 -6.48 14.59
CA SER A 99 -7.24 -5.75 15.77
C SER A 99 -8.76 -5.75 15.96
N ALA A 100 -9.51 -6.50 15.13
CA ALA A 100 -10.97 -6.55 15.15
C ALA A 100 -11.63 -5.14 15.12
N ARG A 101 -11.02 -4.19 14.43
CA ARG A 101 -11.55 -2.83 14.29
C ARG A 101 -12.77 -2.80 13.39
N ARG A 102 -13.63 -1.82 13.62
CA ARG A 102 -14.72 -1.52 12.69
C ARG A 102 -14.17 -1.03 11.35
N PRO A 103 -14.90 -1.25 10.24
CA PRO A 103 -14.53 -0.72 8.94
C PRO A 103 -14.23 0.77 9.01
N ARG A 104 -13.21 1.21 8.29
CA ARG A 104 -12.83 2.63 8.19
C ARG A 104 -13.93 3.43 7.49
N ARG A 105 -14.05 4.67 7.90
CA ARG A 105 -15.06 5.58 7.35
C ARG A 105 -14.80 5.84 5.87
N GLN A 106 -15.86 5.70 5.10
CA GLN A 106 -15.92 6.12 3.70
C GLN A 106 -16.90 7.28 3.57
N VAL A 107 -16.66 8.14 2.59
CA VAL A 107 -17.56 9.24 2.24
C VAL A 107 -17.89 9.13 0.77
N THR A 108 -19.19 9.07 0.47
CA THR A 108 -19.72 9.01 -0.89
C THR A 108 -19.95 10.42 -1.40
N LEU A 109 -19.20 10.82 -2.44
CA LEU A 109 -19.38 12.11 -3.15
C LEU A 109 -19.20 11.88 -4.65
N PRO A 110 -19.77 12.77 -5.50
CA PRO A 110 -19.56 12.73 -6.93
C PRO A 110 -18.13 13.13 -7.29
N LEU A 111 -17.58 12.56 -8.36
CA LEU A 111 -16.30 12.98 -8.92
C LEU A 111 -16.44 14.33 -9.64
N ALA A 112 -15.61 15.30 -9.29
CA ALA A 112 -15.52 16.59 -9.95
C ALA A 112 -14.95 16.52 -11.36
N ARG A 113 -14.12 15.50 -11.64
CA ARG A 113 -13.48 15.25 -12.94
C ARG A 113 -13.39 13.75 -13.20
N LYS A 114 -13.28 13.37 -14.48
CA LYS A 114 -13.03 11.98 -14.88
C LYS A 114 -11.74 11.45 -14.24
N VAL A 115 -11.80 10.22 -13.78
CA VAL A 115 -10.65 9.41 -13.37
C VAL A 115 -10.44 8.33 -14.44
N ALA A 116 -9.28 8.27 -15.07
CA ALA A 116 -8.93 7.22 -16.00
C ALA A 116 -7.99 6.22 -15.30
N SER A 117 -8.15 4.94 -15.60
CA SER A 117 -7.36 3.84 -15.06
C SER A 117 -7.08 2.81 -16.14
N SER A 118 -6.07 1.98 -15.94
CA SER A 118 -5.69 0.91 -16.87
C SER A 118 -6.31 -0.42 -16.43
N VAL A 119 -6.93 -1.14 -17.37
CA VAL A 119 -7.41 -2.50 -17.10
C VAL A 119 -6.24 -3.45 -16.86
N GLY A 120 -6.42 -4.37 -15.91
CA GLY A 120 -5.42 -5.39 -15.55
C GLY A 120 -4.55 -5.03 -14.35
N ILE A 121 -4.61 -3.79 -13.86
CA ILE A 121 -3.92 -3.35 -12.64
C ILE A 121 -4.89 -2.53 -11.79
N ALA A 122 -4.89 -2.74 -10.48
CA ALA A 122 -5.61 -1.87 -9.58
C ALA A 122 -4.82 -0.58 -9.37
N GLU A 123 -5.49 0.56 -9.43
CA GLU A 123 -4.85 1.86 -9.22
C GLU A 123 -5.47 2.58 -8.03
N ILE A 124 -4.66 3.34 -7.32
CA ILE A 124 -5.15 4.17 -6.24
C ILE A 124 -5.14 5.63 -6.70
N ALA A 125 -6.29 6.28 -6.54
CA ALA A 125 -6.44 7.71 -6.75
C ALA A 125 -6.38 8.45 -5.41
N LEU A 126 -5.65 9.56 -5.37
CA LEU A 126 -5.70 10.55 -4.30
C LEU A 126 -6.72 11.63 -4.65
N LEU A 127 -7.54 11.99 -3.69
CA LEU A 127 -8.68 12.89 -3.87
C LEU A 127 -8.61 14.04 -2.85
N ALA A 128 -9.00 15.24 -3.27
CA ALA A 128 -9.31 16.33 -2.37
C ALA A 128 -10.82 16.61 -2.37
N GLU A 129 -11.38 17.04 -1.25
CA GLU A 129 -12.77 17.49 -1.20
C GLU A 129 -12.87 18.95 -1.68
N GLU A 130 -13.55 19.17 -2.79
CA GLU A 130 -13.81 20.49 -3.33
C GLU A 130 -15.32 20.65 -3.62
N HIS A 131 -15.97 21.61 -3.00
CA HIS A 131 -17.40 21.94 -3.23
C HIS A 131 -18.35 20.73 -3.12
N ARG A 132 -18.12 19.86 -2.14
CA ARG A 132 -18.87 18.60 -1.94
C ARG A 132 -18.75 17.61 -3.10
N ALA A 133 -17.58 17.59 -3.74
CA ALA A 133 -17.20 16.63 -4.75
C ALA A 133 -15.76 16.18 -4.54
N TRP A 134 -15.43 14.99 -5.01
CA TRP A 134 -14.07 14.49 -5.01
C TRP A 134 -13.31 15.00 -6.24
N ALA A 135 -12.32 15.85 -6.02
CA ALA A 135 -11.39 16.31 -7.05
C ALA A 135 -10.17 15.39 -7.11
N PRO A 136 -9.95 14.65 -8.22
CA PRO A 136 -8.76 13.81 -8.37
C PRO A 136 -7.49 14.66 -8.41
N LEU A 137 -6.51 14.32 -7.55
CA LEU A 137 -5.20 14.95 -7.48
C LEU A 137 -4.15 14.15 -8.25
N ALA A 138 -4.20 12.82 -8.13
CA ALA A 138 -3.27 11.91 -8.79
C ALA A 138 -3.90 10.51 -8.90
N VAL A 139 -3.49 9.73 -9.92
CA VAL A 139 -3.91 8.34 -10.13
C VAL A 139 -2.67 7.54 -10.52
N GLY A 140 -2.41 6.42 -9.85
CA GLY A 140 -1.31 5.50 -10.18
C GLY A 140 0.11 6.02 -9.91
N GLU A 141 0.36 7.31 -10.05
CA GLU A 141 1.63 7.98 -9.70
C GLU A 141 1.34 9.18 -8.80
N TRP A 142 2.05 9.29 -7.68
CA TRP A 142 1.75 10.28 -6.65
C TRP A 142 2.90 11.25 -6.42
N PRO A 143 2.85 12.46 -6.98
CA PRO A 143 3.75 13.53 -6.56
C PRO A 143 3.53 13.85 -5.08
N LEU A 144 4.59 14.19 -4.36
CA LEU A 144 4.52 14.53 -2.93
C LEU A 144 3.49 15.62 -2.61
N GLN A 145 3.31 16.56 -3.54
CA GLN A 145 2.28 17.61 -3.42
C GLN A 145 0.85 17.05 -3.42
N ALA A 146 0.58 16.00 -4.19
CA ALA A 146 -0.72 15.33 -4.19
C ALA A 146 -0.95 14.62 -2.85
N ILE A 147 0.07 13.92 -2.34
CA ILE A 147 0.00 13.26 -1.02
C ILE A 147 -0.28 14.28 0.09
N ALA A 148 0.40 15.42 0.07
CA ALA A 148 0.24 16.45 1.10
C ALA A 148 -1.15 17.11 1.11
N ARG A 149 -1.82 17.16 -0.06
CA ARG A 149 -3.12 17.82 -0.25
C ARG A 149 -4.30 16.86 -0.21
N ALA A 150 -4.05 15.57 -0.23
CA ALA A 150 -5.13 14.58 -0.29
C ALA A 150 -5.91 14.52 1.03
N ASP A 151 -7.23 14.52 0.92
CA ASP A 151 -8.16 14.29 2.03
C ASP A 151 -8.63 12.84 2.08
N ALA A 152 -8.66 12.18 0.90
CA ALA A 152 -9.14 10.82 0.76
C ALA A 152 -8.40 10.05 -0.35
N TRP A 153 -8.63 8.75 -0.39
CA TRP A 153 -8.14 7.87 -1.44
C TRP A 153 -9.24 6.92 -1.92
N LEU A 154 -9.14 6.50 -3.17
CA LEU A 154 -10.07 5.60 -3.84
C LEU A 154 -9.29 4.48 -4.51
N LEU A 155 -9.63 3.23 -4.22
CA LEU A 155 -9.14 2.08 -4.96
C LEU A 155 -9.98 1.88 -6.22
N ILE A 156 -9.32 1.89 -7.38
CA ILE A 156 -9.93 1.58 -8.67
C ILE A 156 -9.60 0.12 -8.98
N PRO A 157 -10.59 -0.78 -9.04
CA PRO A 157 -10.35 -2.19 -9.31
C PRO A 157 -9.69 -2.41 -10.69
N ALA A 158 -8.86 -3.46 -10.81
CA ALA A 158 -8.19 -3.81 -12.05
C ALA A 158 -9.13 -4.13 -13.24
N SER A 159 -10.41 -4.35 -12.98
CA SER A 159 -11.44 -4.57 -13.99
C SER A 159 -12.08 -3.29 -14.53
N HIS A 160 -11.71 -2.10 -14.00
CA HIS A 160 -12.31 -0.82 -14.34
C HIS A 160 -11.35 0.06 -15.15
N GLU A 161 -11.87 0.77 -16.13
CA GLU A 161 -11.16 1.81 -16.89
C GLU A 161 -11.21 3.19 -16.21
N GLY A 162 -11.68 3.22 -14.96
CA GLY A 162 -11.88 4.44 -14.19
C GLY A 162 -13.36 4.83 -14.07
N PHE A 163 -13.62 6.12 -13.81
CA PHE A 163 -14.95 6.63 -13.52
C PHE A 163 -15.20 7.96 -14.25
N ALA A 164 -16.42 8.15 -14.76
CA ALA A 164 -16.82 9.40 -15.39
C ALA A 164 -17.00 10.54 -14.35
N VAL A 165 -16.98 11.77 -14.82
CA VAL A 165 -17.37 12.94 -14.02
C VAL A 165 -18.79 12.76 -13.49
N GLY A 166 -19.03 13.14 -12.24
CA GLY A 166 -20.32 13.01 -11.57
C GLY A 166 -20.64 11.61 -11.02
N THR A 167 -19.80 10.60 -11.30
CA THR A 167 -19.96 9.27 -10.70
C THR A 167 -19.81 9.38 -9.19
N GLN A 168 -20.77 8.81 -8.44
CA GLN A 168 -20.67 8.68 -6.99
C GLN A 168 -19.64 7.60 -6.66
N VAL A 169 -18.67 7.94 -5.82
CA VAL A 169 -17.61 7.01 -5.39
C VAL A 169 -17.44 7.05 -3.88
N ASP A 170 -17.18 5.89 -3.30
CA ASP A 170 -16.94 5.73 -1.87
C ASP A 170 -15.43 5.85 -1.61
N ALA A 171 -14.98 7.01 -1.16
CA ALA A 171 -13.59 7.26 -0.87
C ALA A 171 -13.29 7.09 0.63
N HIS A 172 -12.16 6.46 0.94
CA HIS A 172 -11.65 6.35 2.30
C HIS A 172 -10.98 7.65 2.72
N LEU A 173 -11.30 8.15 3.91
CA LEU A 173 -10.62 9.33 4.45
C LEU A 173 -9.19 8.98 4.87
N LEU A 174 -8.25 9.88 4.59
CA LEU A 174 -6.84 9.77 5.02
C LEU A 174 -6.66 10.25 6.46
N ARG A 175 -7.53 11.14 6.92
CA ARG A 175 -7.52 11.71 8.27
C ARG A 175 -8.92 11.59 8.87
N GLU A 176 -9.00 11.04 10.05
CA GLU A 176 -10.21 10.95 10.87
C GLU A 176 -10.23 12.05 11.93
#